data_4f5bd4462d7f721d2a316dd05af644f2
#
_entry.id   4f5bd4462d7f721d2a316dd05af644f2
#
_cell.length_a   1.000
_cell.length_b   1.000
_cell.length_c   1.000
_cell.angle_alpha   90.00
_cell.angle_beta   90.00
_cell.angle_gamma   90.00
#
_symmetry.space_group_name_H-M   'P 1'
#
loop_
_entity.id
_entity.type
_entity.pdbx_description
1 polymer ?
#
loop_
_entity_poly.entity_id
_entity_poly.type
_entity_poly.pdbx_seq_one_letter_code
_entity_poly.pdbx_strand_id
1 'polypeptide(L)'
;MIYARTATLKRAIHTQISPYPAEVSELLSRYNDVTPRPFNLSQLLSFGRPVTSESILASVSYALAELPRRLATRVRALETLPYIVGTNPYIAKTLHAHRQSFAWLATHAPVTSSSQNEEFVEKLASIVEDHTDDIPTMAKGFQECSRYMSPTQISNFLDGAIHNRIAVRLIAEQHITLSKALSNSPMKADYVGVVDPQCSPYQMIRMCGSFVSELCEGTLGAAPEIIVEGDLDAVFPYVPVHLEYILTELLKNAFRATVENHYKKSHGITKRPPPLCITLCSPTPLSRNHEHYFSIRIRDQGGGVSPSNMARIFSYAFTTAGRGVHQKDDSSLFGEITGKGLQNGLGTIAGLGYGLPMSRLYARYFGGSLDIFALEGWGSDVFLKLRCLDEAGDAAI
;
A
#
# COMPACT_ATOMS: atom_id res chain seq x y z
N MET A 1 3.31 -64.00 -11.22
CA MET A 1 3.74 -63.12 -10.12
C MET A 1 3.29 -61.69 -10.46
N ILE A 2 2.20 -61.25 -9.86
CA ILE A 2 1.58 -59.95 -10.10
C ILE A 2 2.01 -59.06 -8.95
N TYR A 3 2.82 -58.02 -9.23
CA TYR A 3 3.14 -56.99 -8.25
C TYR A 3 2.09 -55.88 -8.32
N ALA A 4 1.25 -55.84 -7.31
CA ALA A 4 0.34 -54.72 -7.07
C ALA A 4 1.12 -53.53 -6.50
N ARG A 5 1.18 -52.42 -7.23
CA ARG A 5 1.63 -51.12 -6.72
C ARG A 5 0.48 -50.45 -5.97
N THR A 6 0.59 -50.43 -4.65
CA THR A 6 -0.27 -49.66 -3.77
C THR A 6 0.06 -48.16 -3.93
N ALA A 7 -0.82 -47.44 -4.58
CA ALA A 7 -0.77 -45.98 -4.61
C ALA A 7 -1.23 -45.43 -3.25
N THR A 8 -0.32 -44.84 -2.49
CA THR A 8 -0.61 -44.13 -1.25
C THR A 8 -1.30 -42.82 -1.58
N LEU A 9 -2.61 -42.77 -1.43
CA LEU A 9 -3.38 -41.52 -1.47
C LEU A 9 -2.90 -40.66 -0.31
N LYS A 10 -2.19 -39.57 -0.62
CA LYS A 10 -1.98 -38.48 0.32
C LYS A 10 -3.36 -37.91 0.69
N ARG A 11 -3.82 -38.20 1.90
CA ARG A 11 -4.97 -37.55 2.52
C ARG A 11 -4.70 -36.04 2.52
N ALA A 12 -5.47 -35.32 1.75
CA ALA A 12 -5.57 -33.86 1.89
C ALA A 12 -6.05 -33.61 3.32
N ILE A 13 -5.23 -32.94 4.10
CA ILE A 13 -5.62 -32.45 5.44
C ILE A 13 -6.69 -31.37 5.18
N HIS A 14 -7.96 -31.74 5.28
CA HIS A 14 -9.03 -30.82 5.46
C HIS A 14 -8.76 -30.11 6.80
N THR A 15 -8.18 -28.93 6.75
CA THR A 15 -8.19 -28.01 7.88
C THR A 15 -9.66 -27.68 8.12
N GLN A 16 -10.30 -28.39 9.05
CA GLN A 16 -11.58 -27.98 9.61
C GLN A 16 -11.34 -26.59 10.18
N ILE A 17 -12.00 -25.58 9.58
CA ILE A 17 -12.10 -24.27 10.18
C ILE A 17 -12.77 -24.52 11.53
N SER A 18 -12.00 -24.42 12.61
CA SER A 18 -12.52 -24.54 13.97
C SER A 18 -13.74 -23.64 14.10
N PRO A 19 -14.89 -24.13 14.57
CA PRO A 19 -16.05 -23.27 14.72
C PRO A 19 -15.68 -22.08 15.59
N TYR A 20 -16.01 -20.91 15.10
CA TYR A 20 -15.70 -19.63 15.74
C TYR A 20 -16.34 -19.61 17.12
N PRO A 21 -15.66 -19.21 18.19
CA PRO A 21 -16.27 -19.10 19.50
C PRO A 21 -17.53 -18.25 19.43
N ALA A 22 -18.65 -18.73 19.96
CA ALA A 22 -19.94 -18.05 19.91
C ALA A 22 -19.84 -16.59 20.42
N GLU A 23 -18.97 -16.37 21.40
CA GLU A 23 -18.65 -15.06 21.98
C GLU A 23 -18.13 -14.05 20.94
N VAL A 24 -17.29 -14.49 20.02
CA VAL A 24 -16.72 -13.59 19.00
C VAL A 24 -17.72 -13.32 17.88
N SER A 25 -18.59 -14.28 17.57
CA SER A 25 -19.71 -14.05 16.64
C SER A 25 -20.70 -13.04 17.21
N GLU A 26 -21.03 -13.13 18.50
CA GLU A 26 -21.86 -12.17 19.18
C GLU A 26 -21.19 -10.78 19.23
N LEU A 27 -19.88 -10.75 19.51
CA LEU A 27 -19.10 -9.52 19.51
C LEU A 27 -19.10 -8.86 18.13
N LEU A 28 -18.88 -9.63 17.04
CA LEU A 28 -18.98 -9.14 15.66
C LEU A 28 -20.37 -8.57 15.34
N SER A 29 -21.43 -9.19 15.89
CA SER A 29 -22.80 -8.70 15.64
C SER A 29 -23.03 -7.30 16.22
N ARG A 30 -22.39 -6.96 17.33
CA ARG A 30 -22.47 -5.62 17.95
C ARG A 30 -21.86 -4.51 17.07
N TYR A 31 -21.01 -4.88 16.11
CA TYR A 31 -20.41 -3.96 15.14
C TYR A 31 -21.16 -3.91 13.80
N ASN A 32 -22.34 -4.56 13.67
CA ASN A 32 -23.06 -4.64 12.39
C ASN A 32 -23.43 -3.28 11.82
N ASP A 33 -23.93 -2.39 12.67
CA ASP A 33 -24.39 -1.07 12.27
C ASP A 33 -23.37 0.04 12.54
N VAL A 34 -22.15 -0.36 12.93
CA VAL A 34 -21.09 0.58 13.29
C VAL A 34 -20.15 0.79 12.08
N THR A 35 -20.31 1.92 11.41
CA THR A 35 -19.41 2.31 10.31
C THR A 35 -18.12 2.92 10.83
N PRO A 36 -16.96 2.62 10.20
CA PRO A 36 -15.72 3.33 10.47
C PRO A 36 -15.87 4.83 10.21
N ARG A 37 -15.30 5.66 11.07
CA ARG A 37 -15.31 7.11 10.88
C ARG A 37 -14.31 7.51 9.80
N PRO A 38 -14.59 8.55 9.01
CA PRO A 38 -13.59 9.16 8.13
C PRO A 38 -12.34 9.54 8.94
N PHE A 39 -11.18 9.40 8.34
CA PHE A 39 -9.91 9.67 9.00
C PHE A 39 -9.03 10.47 8.04
N ASN A 40 -8.57 11.64 8.48
CA ASN A 40 -7.81 12.56 7.66
C ASN A 40 -6.42 12.90 8.25
N LEU A 41 -5.60 13.56 7.46
CA LEU A 41 -4.24 13.93 7.85
C LEU A 41 -4.20 14.92 9.01
N SER A 42 -5.18 15.82 9.09
CA SER A 42 -5.32 16.80 10.20
C SER A 42 -5.54 16.10 11.54
N GLN A 43 -6.36 15.03 11.56
CA GLN A 43 -6.54 14.22 12.78
C GLN A 43 -5.25 13.53 13.22
N LEU A 44 -4.44 13.02 12.28
CA LEU A 44 -3.13 12.44 12.63
C LEU A 44 -2.25 13.47 13.34
N LEU A 45 -2.20 14.69 12.81
CA LEU A 45 -1.40 15.77 13.38
C LEU A 45 -1.91 16.22 14.74
N SER A 46 -3.23 16.22 14.98
CA SER A 46 -3.83 16.71 16.24
C SER A 46 -3.42 15.92 17.46
N PHE A 47 -3.15 14.61 17.33
CA PHE A 47 -2.72 13.77 18.44
C PHE A 47 -1.27 14.02 18.90
N GLY A 48 -0.46 14.67 18.09
CA GLY A 48 0.96 14.86 18.37
C GLY A 48 1.41 16.32 18.48
N ARG A 49 0.48 17.27 18.61
CA ARG A 49 0.78 18.72 18.76
C ARG A 49 0.08 19.33 19.96
N PRO A 50 0.70 19.31 21.14
CA PRO A 50 1.95 18.68 21.54
C PRO A 50 1.80 17.20 21.90
N VAL A 51 2.90 16.43 21.91
CA VAL A 51 2.92 15.06 22.46
C VAL A 51 2.95 15.15 23.98
N THR A 52 1.86 14.74 24.63
CA THR A 52 1.69 14.71 26.09
C THR A 52 1.10 13.37 26.52
N SER A 53 1.18 13.04 27.80
CA SER A 53 0.53 11.84 28.33
C SER A 53 -0.99 11.84 28.05
N GLU A 54 -1.63 13.00 28.11
CA GLU A 54 -3.06 13.14 27.80
C GLU A 54 -3.36 12.89 26.31
N SER A 55 -2.53 13.43 25.41
CA SER A 55 -2.70 13.22 23.97
C SER A 55 -2.48 11.75 23.59
N ILE A 56 -1.55 11.04 24.26
CA ILE A 56 -1.35 9.59 24.09
C ILE A 56 -2.56 8.79 24.57
N LEU A 57 -3.14 9.14 25.73
CA LEU A 57 -4.35 8.49 26.21
C LEU A 57 -5.55 8.76 25.29
N ALA A 58 -5.66 9.94 24.72
CA ALA A 58 -6.66 10.25 23.70
C ALA A 58 -6.43 9.42 22.41
N SER A 59 -5.18 9.30 21.98
CA SER A 59 -4.80 8.50 20.81
C SER A 59 -5.12 7.01 21.00
N VAL A 60 -4.79 6.41 22.16
CA VAL A 60 -5.12 5.00 22.41
C VAL A 60 -6.62 4.78 22.51
N SER A 61 -7.36 5.72 23.12
CA SER A 61 -8.82 5.66 23.17
C SER A 61 -9.44 5.69 21.78
N TYR A 62 -8.90 6.54 20.90
CA TYR A 62 -9.31 6.59 19.50
C TYR A 62 -8.97 5.26 18.76
N ALA A 63 -7.76 4.72 18.97
CA ALA A 63 -7.34 3.46 18.36
C ALA A 63 -8.25 2.29 18.80
N LEU A 64 -8.55 2.19 20.10
CA LEU A 64 -9.45 1.16 20.65
C LEU A 64 -10.90 1.32 20.16
N ALA A 65 -11.33 2.52 19.83
CA ALA A 65 -12.65 2.75 19.25
C ALA A 65 -12.72 2.41 17.76
N GLU A 66 -11.69 2.75 16.98
CA GLU A 66 -11.74 2.67 15.50
C GLU A 66 -11.18 1.37 14.92
N LEU A 67 -10.11 0.80 15.51
CA LEU A 67 -9.51 -0.42 14.97
C LEU A 67 -10.48 -1.62 14.96
N PRO A 68 -11.24 -1.89 16.04
CA PRO A 68 -12.23 -2.98 16.00
C PRO A 68 -13.31 -2.80 14.93
N ARG A 69 -13.79 -1.57 14.70
CA ARG A 69 -14.78 -1.26 13.65
C ARG A 69 -14.28 -1.64 12.26
N ARG A 70 -13.03 -1.26 11.98
CA ARG A 70 -12.38 -1.51 10.69
C ARG A 70 -12.08 -2.99 10.50
N LEU A 71 -11.63 -3.68 11.56
CA LEU A 71 -11.39 -5.12 11.51
C LEU A 71 -12.70 -5.91 11.38
N ALA A 72 -13.77 -5.52 12.08
CA ALA A 72 -15.08 -6.13 11.93
C ALA A 72 -15.60 -6.03 10.48
N THR A 73 -15.47 -4.85 9.86
CA THR A 73 -15.81 -4.64 8.45
C THR A 73 -15.00 -5.59 7.55
N ARG A 74 -13.72 -5.76 7.85
CA ARG A 74 -12.83 -6.64 7.08
C ARG A 74 -13.17 -8.11 7.25
N VAL A 75 -13.41 -8.56 8.48
CA VAL A 75 -13.85 -9.94 8.77
C VAL A 75 -15.11 -10.28 8.01
N ARG A 76 -16.12 -9.41 8.04
CA ARG A 76 -17.37 -9.63 7.30
C ARG A 76 -17.15 -9.69 5.79
N ALA A 77 -16.35 -8.79 5.24
CA ALA A 77 -16.04 -8.81 3.82
C ALA A 77 -15.40 -10.16 3.40
N LEU A 78 -14.53 -10.73 4.24
CA LEU A 78 -13.94 -12.06 4.01
C LEU A 78 -14.95 -13.20 4.17
N GLU A 79 -15.87 -13.09 5.12
CA GLU A 79 -16.92 -14.09 5.37
C GLU A 79 -18.00 -14.11 4.27
N THR A 80 -18.22 -12.98 3.57
CA THR A 80 -19.19 -12.89 2.46
C THR A 80 -18.64 -13.40 1.13
N LEU A 81 -17.37 -13.81 1.07
CA LEU A 81 -16.82 -14.43 -0.13
C LEU A 81 -17.52 -15.75 -0.47
N PRO A 82 -17.62 -16.14 -1.75
CA PRO A 82 -18.12 -17.47 -2.13
C PRO A 82 -17.43 -18.57 -1.34
N TYR A 83 -18.17 -19.59 -0.92
CA TYR A 83 -17.68 -20.66 -0.05
C TYR A 83 -16.32 -21.25 -0.51
N ILE A 84 -16.21 -21.58 -1.81
CA ILE A 84 -14.96 -22.12 -2.39
C ILE A 84 -13.78 -21.15 -2.24
N VAL A 85 -14.02 -19.84 -2.35
CA VAL A 85 -12.98 -18.80 -2.18
C VAL A 85 -12.62 -18.66 -0.70
N GLY A 86 -13.63 -18.60 0.18
CA GLY A 86 -13.43 -18.51 1.62
C GLY A 86 -12.69 -19.70 2.23
N THR A 87 -12.82 -20.89 1.64
CA THR A 87 -12.10 -22.12 2.08
C THR A 87 -10.70 -22.26 1.49
N ASN A 88 -10.29 -21.36 0.58
CA ASN A 88 -8.90 -21.34 0.10
C ASN A 88 -7.94 -21.10 1.27
N PRO A 89 -6.85 -21.89 1.41
CA PRO A 89 -5.95 -21.81 2.58
C PRO A 89 -5.37 -20.40 2.84
N TYR A 90 -5.07 -19.64 1.79
CA TYR A 90 -4.54 -18.27 1.91
C TYR A 90 -5.60 -17.30 2.39
N ILE A 91 -6.82 -17.39 1.85
CA ILE A 91 -7.95 -16.55 2.27
C ILE A 91 -8.38 -16.91 3.70
N ALA A 92 -8.47 -18.21 4.02
CA ALA A 92 -8.80 -18.68 5.36
C ALA A 92 -7.75 -18.25 6.40
N LYS A 93 -6.45 -18.30 6.07
CA LYS A 93 -5.38 -17.79 6.93
C LYS A 93 -5.57 -16.32 7.25
N THR A 94 -5.82 -15.49 6.22
CA THR A 94 -6.06 -14.05 6.38
C THR A 94 -7.30 -13.78 7.24
N LEU A 95 -8.41 -14.50 6.99
CA LEU A 95 -9.62 -14.38 7.81
C LEU A 95 -9.35 -14.72 9.27
N HIS A 96 -8.61 -15.79 9.54
CA HIS A 96 -8.27 -16.20 10.90
C HIS A 96 -7.46 -15.14 11.65
N ALA A 97 -6.42 -14.58 11.01
CA ALA A 97 -5.61 -13.50 11.58
C ALA A 97 -6.45 -12.26 11.92
N HIS A 98 -7.33 -11.84 10.99
CA HIS A 98 -8.22 -10.70 11.23
C HIS A 98 -9.21 -10.94 12.37
N ARG A 99 -9.76 -12.14 12.48
CA ARG A 99 -10.63 -12.53 13.60
C ARG A 99 -9.93 -12.47 14.95
N GLN A 100 -8.69 -12.97 15.02
CA GLN A 100 -7.89 -12.91 16.26
C GLN A 100 -7.60 -11.46 16.67
N SER A 101 -7.15 -10.63 15.73
CA SER A 101 -6.87 -9.22 15.99
C SER A 101 -8.12 -8.44 16.37
N PHE A 102 -9.26 -8.71 15.71
CA PHE A 102 -10.54 -8.14 16.08
C PHE A 102 -10.95 -8.53 17.50
N ALA A 103 -10.91 -9.81 17.86
CA ALA A 103 -11.30 -10.30 19.16
C ALA A 103 -10.46 -9.64 20.27
N TRP A 104 -9.15 -9.58 20.09
CA TRP A 104 -8.27 -8.94 21.07
C TRP A 104 -8.57 -7.45 21.26
N LEU A 105 -8.69 -6.68 20.16
CA LEU A 105 -8.97 -5.24 20.23
C LEU A 105 -10.37 -4.93 20.77
N ALA A 106 -11.37 -5.71 20.38
CA ALA A 106 -12.76 -5.48 20.77
C ALA A 106 -13.08 -5.87 22.23
N THR A 107 -12.25 -6.73 22.84
CA THR A 107 -12.37 -7.13 24.26
C THR A 107 -11.39 -6.42 25.16
N HIS A 108 -10.49 -5.59 24.61
CA HIS A 108 -9.49 -4.89 25.40
C HIS A 108 -10.12 -3.85 26.32
N ALA A 109 -9.72 -3.86 27.58
CA ALA A 109 -10.16 -2.86 28.55
C ALA A 109 -9.63 -1.45 28.16
N PRO A 110 -10.32 -0.37 28.57
CA PRO A 110 -9.82 0.98 28.37
C PRO A 110 -8.43 1.16 29.01
N VAL A 111 -7.51 1.77 28.26
CA VAL A 111 -6.17 2.11 28.72
C VAL A 111 -6.23 3.46 29.44
N THR A 112 -5.82 3.49 30.71
CA THR A 112 -5.92 4.68 31.58
C THR A 112 -4.60 5.13 32.17
N SER A 113 -3.51 4.36 31.97
CA SER A 113 -2.17 4.68 32.49
C SER A 113 -1.09 4.47 31.45
N SER A 114 0.08 5.10 31.66
CA SER A 114 1.25 4.94 30.77
C SER A 114 1.75 3.50 30.74
N SER A 115 1.75 2.78 31.86
CA SER A 115 2.19 1.38 31.90
C SER A 115 1.26 0.46 31.08
N GLN A 116 -0.05 0.64 31.18
CA GLN A 116 -1.02 -0.07 30.34
C GLN A 116 -0.85 0.27 28.86
N ASN A 117 -0.49 1.53 28.57
CA ASN A 117 -0.24 1.96 27.20
C ASN A 117 1.02 1.29 26.62
N GLU A 118 2.08 1.10 27.39
CA GLU A 118 3.30 0.40 26.96
C GLU A 118 2.99 -1.06 26.58
N GLU A 119 2.27 -1.78 27.41
CA GLU A 119 1.83 -3.16 27.14
C GLU A 119 0.93 -3.23 25.87
N PHE A 120 0.00 -2.27 25.77
CA PHE A 120 -0.87 -2.18 24.57
C PHE A 120 -0.08 -1.93 23.29
N VAL A 121 0.90 -1.02 23.33
CA VAL A 121 1.76 -0.66 22.17
C VAL A 121 2.60 -1.86 21.71
N GLU A 122 3.19 -2.62 22.64
CA GLU A 122 3.94 -3.82 22.30
C GLU A 122 3.07 -4.85 21.58
N LYS A 123 1.87 -5.11 22.11
CA LYS A 123 0.95 -6.06 21.48
C LYS A 123 0.38 -5.55 20.17
N LEU A 124 0.08 -4.25 20.08
CA LEU A 124 -0.39 -3.63 18.85
C LEU A 124 0.69 -3.70 17.75
N ALA A 125 1.96 -3.49 18.10
CA ALA A 125 3.07 -3.62 17.16
C ALA A 125 3.21 -5.06 16.64
N SER A 126 3.08 -6.07 17.51
CA SER A 126 3.03 -7.48 17.09
C SER A 126 1.89 -7.76 16.12
N ILE A 127 0.69 -7.22 16.37
CA ILE A 127 -0.47 -7.38 15.47
C ILE A 127 -0.19 -6.73 14.11
N VAL A 128 0.39 -5.53 14.08
CA VAL A 128 0.75 -4.86 12.81
C VAL A 128 1.74 -5.69 12.00
N GLU A 129 2.71 -6.34 12.67
CA GLU A 129 3.69 -7.22 12.03
C GLU A 129 3.03 -8.50 11.48
N ASP A 130 2.17 -9.15 12.26
CA ASP A 130 1.44 -10.35 11.86
C ASP A 130 0.61 -10.17 10.58
N HIS A 131 0.16 -8.93 10.31
CA HIS A 131 -0.61 -8.56 9.12
C HIS A 131 0.24 -8.06 7.94
N THR A 132 1.57 -8.13 8.03
CA THR A 132 2.46 -7.62 6.96
C THR A 132 2.22 -8.31 5.63
N ASP A 133 2.06 -9.62 5.64
CA ASP A 133 1.91 -10.46 4.45
C ASP A 133 0.46 -10.67 3.97
N ASP A 134 -0.50 -9.93 4.52
CA ASP A 134 -1.92 -10.12 4.17
C ASP A 134 -2.20 -9.92 2.67
N ILE A 135 -1.65 -8.86 2.08
CA ILE A 135 -1.91 -8.56 0.67
C ILE A 135 -1.29 -9.60 -0.27
N PRO A 136 0.00 -9.98 -0.15
CA PRO A 136 0.57 -11.09 -0.93
C PRO A 136 -0.20 -12.40 -0.75
N THR A 137 -0.58 -12.70 0.48
CA THR A 137 -1.34 -13.92 0.82
C THR A 137 -2.70 -13.94 0.13
N MET A 138 -3.46 -12.84 0.21
CA MET A 138 -4.74 -12.71 -0.49
C MET A 138 -4.58 -12.74 -2.00
N ALA A 139 -3.56 -12.07 -2.55
CA ALA A 139 -3.27 -12.07 -3.98
C ALA A 139 -3.11 -13.50 -4.51
N LYS A 140 -2.35 -14.33 -3.80
CA LYS A 140 -2.17 -15.74 -4.13
C LYS A 140 -3.48 -16.53 -4.03
N GLY A 141 -4.25 -16.32 -2.97
CA GLY A 141 -5.57 -16.94 -2.81
C GLY A 141 -6.54 -16.60 -3.94
N PHE A 142 -6.64 -15.33 -4.33
CA PHE A 142 -7.49 -14.92 -5.44
C PHE A 142 -6.99 -15.40 -6.81
N GLN A 143 -5.67 -15.51 -7.00
CA GLN A 143 -5.10 -16.09 -8.21
C GLN A 143 -5.54 -17.56 -8.37
N GLU A 144 -5.48 -18.34 -7.31
CA GLU A 144 -5.95 -19.74 -7.31
C GLU A 144 -7.47 -19.85 -7.51
N CYS A 145 -8.22 -18.86 -7.01
CA CYS A 145 -9.68 -18.82 -7.07
C CYS A 145 -10.23 -18.02 -8.27
N SER A 146 -9.39 -17.66 -9.24
CA SER A 146 -9.77 -16.81 -10.39
C SER A 146 -10.91 -17.34 -11.25
N ARG A 147 -11.22 -18.63 -11.17
CA ARG A 147 -12.36 -19.26 -11.88
C ARG A 147 -13.72 -19.03 -11.19
N TYR A 148 -13.72 -18.63 -9.93
CA TYR A 148 -14.93 -18.52 -9.09
C TYR A 148 -15.36 -17.09 -8.82
N MET A 149 -14.55 -16.12 -9.22
CA MET A 149 -14.87 -14.70 -9.13
C MET A 149 -14.41 -13.97 -10.39
N SER A 150 -15.22 -13.03 -10.85
CA SER A 150 -14.82 -12.18 -11.99
C SER A 150 -13.66 -11.25 -11.61
N PRO A 151 -12.83 -10.81 -12.57
CA PRO A 151 -11.76 -9.85 -12.32
C PRO A 151 -12.26 -8.57 -11.64
N THR A 152 -13.45 -8.09 -11.99
CA THR A 152 -14.07 -6.91 -11.39
C THR A 152 -14.44 -7.14 -9.91
N GLN A 153 -15.00 -8.32 -9.58
CA GLN A 153 -15.31 -8.67 -8.19
C GLN A 153 -14.05 -8.76 -7.34
N ILE A 154 -12.98 -9.38 -7.87
CA ILE A 154 -11.68 -9.45 -7.19
C ILE A 154 -11.10 -8.04 -6.99
N SER A 155 -11.15 -7.18 -8.02
CA SER A 155 -10.64 -5.81 -7.92
C SER A 155 -11.39 -4.99 -6.87
N ASN A 156 -12.72 -5.02 -6.88
CA ASN A 156 -13.54 -4.31 -5.90
C ASN A 156 -13.29 -4.79 -4.47
N PHE A 157 -13.13 -6.11 -4.28
CA PHE A 157 -12.80 -6.69 -2.98
C PHE A 157 -11.43 -6.23 -2.49
N LEU A 158 -10.42 -6.27 -3.37
CA LEU A 158 -9.05 -5.87 -3.05
C LEU A 158 -8.95 -4.36 -2.78
N ASP A 159 -9.66 -3.52 -3.54
CA ASP A 159 -9.74 -2.08 -3.28
C ASP A 159 -10.25 -1.79 -1.86
N GLY A 160 -11.36 -2.42 -1.46
CA GLY A 160 -11.88 -2.29 -0.10
C GLY A 160 -10.93 -2.84 0.97
N ALA A 161 -10.26 -3.96 0.66
CA ALA A 161 -9.28 -4.57 1.56
C ALA A 161 -8.08 -3.67 1.82
N ILE A 162 -7.50 -3.12 0.75
CA ILE A 162 -6.31 -2.30 0.81
C ILE A 162 -6.65 -0.95 1.43
N HIS A 163 -7.78 -0.34 1.08
CA HIS A 163 -8.24 0.90 1.71
C HIS A 163 -8.40 0.74 3.24
N ASN A 164 -9.05 -0.34 3.68
CA ASN A 164 -9.20 -0.65 5.10
C ASN A 164 -7.82 -0.88 5.77
N ARG A 165 -6.92 -1.62 5.12
CA ARG A 165 -5.55 -1.86 5.62
C ARG A 165 -4.77 -0.55 5.80
N ILE A 166 -4.83 0.38 4.84
CA ILE A 166 -4.19 1.69 4.95
C ILE A 166 -4.66 2.39 6.23
N ALA A 167 -5.96 2.44 6.46
CA ALA A 167 -6.54 3.06 7.65
C ALA A 167 -6.10 2.40 8.96
N VAL A 168 -6.17 1.06 9.03
CA VAL A 168 -5.77 0.30 10.22
C VAL A 168 -4.30 0.54 10.54
N ARG A 169 -3.41 0.47 9.56
CA ARG A 169 -1.98 0.72 9.75
C ARG A 169 -1.70 2.15 10.18
N LEU A 170 -2.31 3.14 9.53
CA LEU A 170 -2.11 4.55 9.89
C LEU A 170 -2.50 4.82 11.36
N ILE A 171 -3.65 4.33 11.81
CA ILE A 171 -4.10 4.52 13.19
C ILE A 171 -3.15 3.82 14.16
N ALA A 172 -2.80 2.57 13.88
CA ALA A 172 -1.93 1.78 14.75
C ALA A 172 -0.50 2.36 14.80
N GLU A 173 0.11 2.60 13.65
CA GLU A 173 1.48 3.11 13.57
C GLU A 173 1.61 4.55 14.10
N GLN A 174 0.59 5.40 13.91
CA GLN A 174 0.54 6.73 14.51
C GLN A 174 0.60 6.62 16.03
N HIS A 175 -0.26 5.80 16.63
CA HIS A 175 -0.29 5.62 18.09
C HIS A 175 1.02 5.02 18.62
N ILE A 176 1.55 3.98 17.98
CA ILE A 176 2.82 3.34 18.35
C ILE A 176 3.97 4.36 18.30
N THR A 177 4.04 5.16 17.24
CA THR A 177 5.13 6.13 17.04
C THR A 177 5.04 7.28 18.02
N LEU A 178 3.84 7.82 18.28
CA LEU A 178 3.63 8.87 19.28
C LEU A 178 3.97 8.38 20.70
N SER A 179 3.58 7.15 21.05
CA SER A 179 3.89 6.57 22.36
C SER A 179 5.40 6.40 22.58
N LYS A 180 6.12 5.95 21.54
CA LYS A 180 7.59 5.85 21.56
C LYS A 180 8.26 7.23 21.67
N ALA A 181 7.68 8.28 21.09
CA ALA A 181 8.19 9.64 21.19
C ALA A 181 8.14 10.18 22.62
N LEU A 182 7.06 9.87 23.36
CA LEU A 182 6.92 10.27 24.77
C LEU A 182 7.98 9.58 25.65
N SER A 183 8.38 8.36 25.35
CA SER A 183 9.35 7.55 26.11
C SER A 183 10.82 7.88 25.80
N ASN A 184 11.14 9.07 25.23
CA ASN A 184 12.50 9.52 24.89
C ASN A 184 13.27 8.63 23.90
N SER A 185 12.61 7.83 23.09
CA SER A 185 13.25 7.18 21.94
C SER A 185 13.68 8.25 20.92
N PRO A 186 14.87 8.16 20.31
CA PRO A 186 15.33 9.13 19.32
C PRO A 186 14.43 9.07 18.08
N MET A 187 13.40 9.92 18.07
CA MET A 187 12.64 10.21 16.86
C MET A 187 13.37 11.26 16.02
N LYS A 188 13.10 11.25 14.71
CA LYS A 188 13.39 12.41 13.87
C LYS A 188 12.67 13.61 14.50
N ALA A 189 13.42 14.62 14.92
CA ALA A 189 12.95 15.71 15.79
C ALA A 189 11.71 16.48 15.28
N ASP A 190 11.38 16.35 13.99
CA ASP A 190 10.35 17.14 13.31
C ASP A 190 9.08 16.34 12.95
N TYR A 191 9.07 15.01 13.16
CA TYR A 191 7.92 14.16 12.81
C TYR A 191 6.81 14.22 13.87
N VAL A 192 5.55 14.15 13.41
CA VAL A 192 4.37 14.01 14.26
C VAL A 192 3.80 12.60 14.06
N GLY A 193 4.31 11.65 14.82
CA GLY A 193 3.99 10.24 14.60
C GLY A 193 4.50 9.76 13.24
N VAL A 194 3.60 9.32 12.35
CA VAL A 194 3.92 8.88 11.00
C VAL A 194 3.94 10.00 9.96
N VAL A 195 3.57 11.22 10.36
CA VAL A 195 3.50 12.38 9.47
C VAL A 195 4.78 13.19 9.54
N ASP A 196 5.35 13.51 8.39
CA ASP A 196 6.39 14.52 8.23
C ASP A 196 5.72 15.85 7.87
N PRO A 197 5.77 16.88 8.76
CA PRO A 197 5.19 18.18 8.47
C PRO A 197 5.90 18.94 7.35
N GLN A 198 7.14 18.56 7.03
CA GLN A 198 7.98 19.16 6.01
C GLN A 198 8.41 18.14 4.95
N CYS A 199 7.51 17.25 4.58
CA CYS A 199 7.78 16.24 3.56
C CYS A 199 8.13 16.91 2.22
N SER A 200 9.37 16.68 1.74
CA SER A 200 9.86 17.22 0.47
C SER A 200 9.67 16.19 -0.65
N PRO A 201 8.80 16.46 -1.64
CA PRO A 201 8.64 15.58 -2.80
C PRO A 201 9.93 15.42 -3.60
N TYR A 202 10.74 16.49 -3.71
CA TYR A 202 12.02 16.44 -4.40
C TYR A 202 13.00 15.47 -3.74
N GLN A 203 13.15 15.52 -2.41
CA GLN A 203 14.01 14.61 -1.69
C GLN A 203 13.52 13.17 -1.80
N MET A 204 12.20 12.95 -1.73
CA MET A 204 11.59 11.64 -1.90
C MET A 204 11.85 11.07 -3.29
N ILE A 205 11.72 11.88 -4.35
CA ILE A 205 12.03 11.48 -5.72
C ILE A 205 13.50 11.12 -5.87
N ARG A 206 14.40 11.89 -5.27
CA ARG A 206 15.85 11.61 -5.30
C ARG A 206 16.18 10.28 -4.63
N MET A 207 15.61 10.02 -3.46
CA MET A 207 15.80 8.79 -2.70
C MET A 207 15.24 7.58 -3.46
N CYS A 208 13.98 7.63 -3.87
CA CYS A 208 13.35 6.55 -4.63
C CYS A 208 14.04 6.33 -6.00
N GLY A 209 14.42 7.42 -6.66
CA GLY A 209 15.11 7.39 -7.94
C GLY A 209 16.46 6.72 -7.88
N SER A 210 17.28 7.02 -6.87
CA SER A 210 18.57 6.36 -6.64
C SER A 210 18.38 4.85 -6.45
N PHE A 211 17.45 4.47 -5.57
CA PHE A 211 17.13 3.07 -5.32
C PHE A 211 16.66 2.32 -6.60
N VAL A 212 15.74 2.92 -7.37
CA VAL A 212 15.23 2.32 -8.60
C VAL A 212 16.29 2.28 -9.69
N SER A 213 17.19 3.28 -9.75
CA SER A 213 18.32 3.29 -10.69
C SER A 213 19.26 2.11 -10.47
N GLU A 214 19.70 1.91 -9.22
CA GLU A 214 20.56 0.77 -8.85
C GLU A 214 19.90 -0.57 -9.19
N LEU A 215 18.61 -0.70 -8.87
CA LEU A 215 17.83 -1.89 -9.18
C LEU A 215 17.73 -2.14 -10.68
N CYS A 216 17.47 -1.09 -11.47
CA CYS A 216 17.34 -1.16 -12.92
C CYS A 216 18.69 -1.48 -13.60
N GLU A 217 19.78 -0.88 -13.15
CA GLU A 217 21.12 -1.20 -13.62
C GLU A 217 21.50 -2.66 -13.32
N GLY A 218 21.20 -3.13 -12.10
CA GLY A 218 21.47 -4.52 -11.71
C GLY A 218 20.67 -5.56 -12.47
N THR A 219 19.45 -5.23 -12.92
CA THR A 219 18.54 -6.19 -13.58
C THR A 219 18.50 -6.08 -15.09
N LEU A 220 18.56 -4.86 -15.63
CA LEU A 220 18.44 -4.57 -17.07
C LEU A 220 19.75 -4.06 -17.69
N GLY A 221 20.79 -3.86 -16.88
CA GLY A 221 22.11 -3.41 -17.36
C GLY A 221 22.20 -1.92 -17.70
N ALA A 222 21.14 -1.14 -17.53
CA ALA A 222 21.12 0.31 -17.72
C ALA A 222 19.97 0.95 -16.94
N ALA A 223 20.13 2.24 -16.63
CA ALA A 223 19.06 3.07 -16.05
C ALA A 223 18.99 4.43 -16.76
N PRO A 224 17.77 5.00 -16.95
CA PRO A 224 17.62 6.35 -17.45
C PRO A 224 18.00 7.37 -16.38
N GLU A 225 18.53 8.53 -16.80
CA GLU A 225 18.74 9.68 -15.95
C GLU A 225 17.39 10.28 -15.52
N ILE A 226 17.29 10.83 -14.31
CA ILE A 226 16.13 11.58 -13.84
C ILE A 226 16.45 13.07 -13.88
N ILE A 227 15.64 13.82 -14.62
CA ILE A 227 15.65 15.28 -14.66
C ILE A 227 14.44 15.76 -13.87
N VAL A 228 14.66 16.52 -12.80
CA VAL A 228 13.58 17.10 -11.98
C VAL A 228 13.57 18.61 -12.16
N GLU A 229 12.40 19.15 -12.44
CA GLU A 229 12.18 20.59 -12.69
C GLU A 229 10.93 21.10 -11.94
N GLY A 230 10.79 22.42 -11.82
CA GLY A 230 9.66 23.07 -11.13
C GLY A 230 9.99 23.47 -9.70
N ASP A 231 9.05 23.31 -8.78
CA ASP A 231 9.14 23.77 -7.39
C ASP A 231 9.91 22.78 -6.50
N LEU A 232 11.24 22.83 -6.58
CA LEU A 232 12.13 21.87 -5.90
C LEU A 232 12.18 22.03 -4.39
N ASP A 233 11.93 23.24 -3.89
CA ASP A 233 11.99 23.58 -2.46
C ASP A 233 10.64 23.39 -1.74
N ALA A 234 9.61 22.94 -2.46
CA ALA A 234 8.29 22.75 -1.90
C ALA A 234 8.29 21.65 -0.81
N VAL A 235 7.61 21.97 0.29
CA VAL A 235 7.39 21.03 1.40
C VAL A 235 5.94 21.16 1.87
N PHE A 236 5.35 20.05 2.33
CA PHE A 236 4.00 20.03 2.91
C PHE A 236 3.82 18.82 3.83
N PRO A 237 2.89 18.87 4.81
CA PRO A 237 2.61 17.73 5.66
C PRO A 237 2.10 16.54 4.86
N TYR A 238 2.78 15.40 4.98
CA TYR A 238 2.36 14.15 4.34
C TYR A 238 2.87 12.91 5.11
N VAL A 239 2.40 11.73 4.72
CA VAL A 239 2.91 10.44 5.23
C VAL A 239 3.99 9.93 4.27
N PRO A 240 5.30 10.05 4.61
CA PRO A 240 6.38 9.75 3.67
C PRO A 240 6.34 8.34 3.11
N VAL A 241 5.98 7.34 3.91
CA VAL A 241 5.89 5.93 3.49
C VAL A 241 4.88 5.74 2.35
N HIS A 242 3.78 6.49 2.33
CA HIS A 242 2.80 6.44 1.24
C HIS A 242 3.38 7.04 -0.05
N LEU A 243 4.03 8.20 0.06
CA LEU A 243 4.66 8.86 -1.09
C LEU A 243 5.82 8.02 -1.64
N GLU A 244 6.65 7.46 -0.77
CA GLU A 244 7.73 6.54 -1.12
C GLU A 244 7.22 5.35 -1.93
N TYR A 245 6.13 4.70 -1.46
CA TYR A 245 5.52 3.60 -2.18
C TYR A 245 5.06 4.01 -3.58
N ILE A 246 4.28 5.10 -3.67
CA ILE A 246 3.77 5.60 -4.95
C ILE A 246 4.91 5.90 -5.91
N LEU A 247 5.89 6.69 -5.47
CA LEU A 247 7.02 7.09 -6.30
C LEU A 247 7.85 5.89 -6.75
N THR A 248 8.16 4.95 -5.85
CA THR A 248 8.93 3.75 -6.18
C THR A 248 8.23 2.92 -7.26
N GLU A 249 6.92 2.69 -7.14
CA GLU A 249 6.17 1.91 -8.12
C GLU A 249 6.07 2.62 -9.49
N LEU A 250 5.85 3.94 -9.48
CA LEU A 250 5.79 4.72 -10.72
C LEU A 250 7.14 4.79 -11.41
N LEU A 251 8.23 5.01 -10.67
CA LEU A 251 9.58 5.06 -11.20
C LEU A 251 10.03 3.69 -11.73
N LYS A 252 9.75 2.59 -11.03
CA LYS A 252 10.03 1.23 -11.53
C LYS A 252 9.38 0.99 -12.88
N ASN A 253 8.11 1.35 -13.03
CA ASN A 253 7.38 1.18 -14.27
C ASN A 253 7.99 2.04 -15.40
N ALA A 254 8.28 3.31 -15.12
CA ALA A 254 8.85 4.24 -16.10
C ALA A 254 10.27 3.85 -16.53
N PHE A 255 11.14 3.48 -15.58
CA PHE A 255 12.50 3.02 -15.84
C PHE A 255 12.52 1.77 -16.72
N ARG A 256 11.76 0.75 -16.29
CA ARG A 256 11.66 -0.50 -17.02
C ARG A 256 11.17 -0.29 -18.46
N ALA A 257 10.04 0.44 -18.62
CA ALA A 257 9.49 0.70 -19.93
C ALA A 257 10.47 1.46 -20.83
N THR A 258 11.17 2.46 -20.28
CA THR A 258 12.16 3.25 -21.02
C THR A 258 13.33 2.41 -21.49
N VAL A 259 13.92 1.57 -20.61
CA VAL A 259 15.06 0.72 -20.96
C VAL A 259 14.65 -0.37 -21.95
N GLU A 260 13.53 -1.07 -21.72
CA GLU A 260 13.03 -2.10 -22.65
C GLU A 260 12.72 -1.53 -24.04
N ASN A 261 12.09 -0.35 -24.12
CA ASN A 261 11.79 0.32 -25.40
C ASN A 261 13.06 0.81 -26.10
N HIS A 262 14.03 1.32 -25.31
CA HIS A 262 15.32 1.75 -25.85
C HIS A 262 16.06 0.58 -26.50
N TYR A 263 16.14 -0.57 -25.84
CA TYR A 263 16.79 -1.77 -26.41
C TYR A 263 16.09 -2.29 -27.67
N LYS A 264 14.76 -2.25 -27.71
CA LYS A 264 14.00 -2.62 -28.90
C LYS A 264 14.30 -1.71 -30.10
N LYS A 265 14.49 -0.40 -29.86
CA LYS A 265 14.73 0.59 -30.93
C LYS A 265 16.19 0.70 -31.36
N SER A 266 17.13 0.50 -30.42
CA SER A 266 18.55 0.75 -30.69
C SER A 266 19.28 -0.36 -31.44
N HIS A 267 18.67 -1.52 -31.68
CA HIS A 267 19.26 -2.65 -32.43
C HIS A 267 20.70 -2.97 -31.98
N GLY A 268 20.99 -2.86 -30.65
CA GLY A 268 22.32 -3.17 -30.11
C GLY A 268 23.32 -2.01 -30.08
N ILE A 269 22.93 -0.78 -30.46
CA ILE A 269 23.78 0.40 -30.31
C ILE A 269 23.76 0.84 -28.85
N THR A 270 24.91 0.89 -28.19
CA THR A 270 25.12 1.30 -26.78
C THR A 270 24.92 2.80 -26.58
N LYS A 271 23.74 3.33 -26.79
CA LYS A 271 23.34 4.67 -26.36
C LYS A 271 22.70 4.60 -24.99
N ARG A 272 22.87 5.66 -24.18
CA ARG A 272 22.15 5.77 -22.91
C ARG A 272 20.64 5.84 -23.16
N PRO A 273 19.80 5.23 -22.31
CA PRO A 273 18.36 5.40 -22.38
C PRO A 273 17.98 6.89 -22.28
N PRO A 274 16.89 7.33 -22.92
CA PRO A 274 16.42 8.71 -22.77
C PRO A 274 16.03 9.00 -21.31
N PRO A 275 16.22 10.25 -20.84
CA PRO A 275 15.92 10.60 -19.46
C PRO A 275 14.42 10.57 -19.16
N LEU A 276 14.09 10.33 -17.88
CA LEU A 276 12.79 10.63 -17.32
C LEU A 276 12.73 12.11 -16.92
N CYS A 277 11.65 12.79 -17.32
CA CYS A 277 11.41 14.17 -16.90
C CYS A 277 10.32 14.19 -15.81
N ILE A 278 10.64 14.76 -14.63
CA ILE A 278 9.70 14.90 -13.51
C ILE A 278 9.50 16.39 -13.25
N THR A 279 8.23 16.84 -13.32
CA THR A 279 7.87 18.24 -13.05
C THR A 279 7.11 18.33 -11.73
N LEU A 280 7.56 19.22 -10.83
CA LEU A 280 6.94 19.51 -9.54
C LEU A 280 6.19 20.84 -9.62
N CYS A 281 4.95 20.87 -9.18
CA CYS A 281 4.12 22.07 -9.22
C CYS A 281 3.34 22.23 -7.91
N SER A 282 3.64 23.32 -7.21
CA SER A 282 2.94 23.72 -5.98
C SER A 282 1.52 24.21 -6.30
N PRO A 283 0.59 24.14 -5.32
CA PRO A 283 -0.74 24.70 -5.48
C PRO A 283 -0.65 26.21 -5.72
N THR A 284 -1.44 26.69 -6.68
CA THR A 284 -1.51 28.14 -6.96
C THR A 284 -2.39 28.84 -5.92
N PRO A 285 -1.95 29.97 -5.32
CA PRO A 285 -2.73 30.71 -4.31
C PRO A 285 -4.08 31.24 -4.82
N LEU A 286 -4.28 31.26 -6.14
CA LEU A 286 -5.46 31.82 -6.81
C LEU A 286 -6.58 30.80 -7.05
N SER A 287 -6.46 29.57 -6.59
CA SER A 287 -7.55 28.59 -6.71
C SER A 287 -8.75 29.03 -5.85
N ARG A 288 -9.84 29.44 -6.51
CA ARG A 288 -11.10 29.86 -5.86
C ARG A 288 -11.83 28.70 -5.15
N ASN A 289 -11.46 27.48 -5.45
CA ASN A 289 -11.94 26.28 -4.78
C ASN A 289 -10.87 25.93 -3.73
N HIS A 290 -11.21 25.90 -2.47
CA HIS A 290 -10.35 25.64 -1.31
C HIS A 290 -9.56 24.30 -1.34
N GLU A 291 -9.43 23.66 -2.48
CA GLU A 291 -8.67 22.42 -2.64
C GLU A 291 -7.28 22.73 -3.20
N HIS A 292 -6.27 22.58 -2.36
CA HIS A 292 -4.87 22.77 -2.73
C HIS A 292 -4.21 21.43 -3.02
N TYR A 293 -3.76 21.24 -4.26
CA TYR A 293 -3.05 20.04 -4.68
C TYR A 293 -1.62 20.36 -5.08
N PHE A 294 -0.68 19.64 -4.49
CA PHE A 294 0.66 19.51 -5.05
C PHE A 294 0.63 18.49 -6.18
N SER A 295 1.19 18.83 -7.34
CA SER A 295 1.15 17.98 -8.53
C SER A 295 2.55 17.51 -8.92
N ILE A 296 2.69 16.22 -9.20
CA ILE A 296 3.90 15.61 -9.71
C ILE A 296 3.56 15.00 -11.07
N ARG A 297 4.27 15.39 -12.12
CA ARG A 297 4.18 14.78 -13.43
C ARG A 297 5.44 13.97 -13.68
N ILE A 298 5.30 12.70 -14.07
CA ILE A 298 6.39 11.83 -14.47
C ILE A 298 6.18 11.49 -15.93
N ARG A 299 7.14 11.87 -16.80
CA ARG A 299 7.12 11.60 -18.23
C ARG A 299 8.22 10.62 -18.59
N ASP A 300 7.85 9.52 -19.22
CA ASP A 300 8.76 8.52 -19.78
C ASP A 300 8.72 8.48 -21.32
N GLN A 301 9.69 7.80 -21.91
CA GLN A 301 9.75 7.48 -23.33
C GLN A 301 9.71 5.95 -23.55
N GLY A 302 8.96 5.25 -22.70
CA GLY A 302 8.86 3.80 -22.64
C GLY A 302 7.98 3.15 -23.73
N GLY A 303 7.59 3.92 -24.78
CA GLY A 303 6.76 3.39 -25.87
C GLY A 303 5.26 3.42 -25.60
N GLY A 304 4.85 3.91 -24.42
CA GLY A 304 3.45 4.07 -24.05
C GLY A 304 2.70 2.76 -23.82
N VAL A 305 1.39 2.86 -23.70
CA VAL A 305 0.46 1.73 -23.48
C VAL A 305 -0.56 1.71 -24.60
N SER A 306 -0.82 0.53 -25.16
CA SER A 306 -1.83 0.40 -26.22
C SER A 306 -3.24 0.73 -25.69
N PRO A 307 -4.13 1.30 -26.53
CA PRO A 307 -5.49 1.64 -26.12
C PRO A 307 -6.27 0.46 -25.53
N SER A 308 -6.05 -0.76 -26.03
CA SER A 308 -6.68 -1.97 -25.50
C SER A 308 -6.24 -2.32 -24.06
N ASN A 309 -5.04 -1.94 -23.68
CA ASN A 309 -4.50 -2.17 -22.34
C ASN A 309 -4.81 -1.02 -21.35
N MET A 310 -5.02 0.21 -21.85
CA MET A 310 -5.28 1.38 -21.00
C MET A 310 -6.44 1.18 -20.03
N ALA A 311 -7.53 0.55 -20.44
CA ALA A 311 -8.67 0.25 -19.57
C ALA A 311 -8.32 -0.70 -18.40
N ARG A 312 -7.20 -1.40 -18.47
CA ARG A 312 -6.81 -2.46 -17.53
C ARG A 312 -5.59 -2.14 -16.70
N ILE A 313 -4.89 -1.02 -16.92
CA ILE A 313 -3.63 -0.70 -16.21
C ILE A 313 -3.80 -0.60 -14.69
N PHE A 314 -5.00 -0.29 -14.21
CA PHE A 314 -5.35 -0.25 -12.81
C PHE A 314 -6.09 -1.51 -12.31
N SER A 315 -6.13 -2.57 -13.11
CA SER A 315 -6.68 -3.86 -12.68
C SER A 315 -5.60 -4.67 -11.96
N TYR A 316 -5.97 -5.32 -10.86
CA TYR A 316 -5.05 -6.21 -10.15
C TYR A 316 -4.66 -7.42 -11.01
N ALA A 317 -3.45 -7.90 -10.78
CA ALA A 317 -2.84 -8.99 -11.54
C ALA A 317 -2.69 -8.72 -13.05
N PHE A 318 -2.88 -7.46 -13.50
CA PHE A 318 -2.59 -7.07 -14.86
C PHE A 318 -1.14 -6.61 -14.98
N THR A 319 -0.37 -7.29 -15.83
CA THR A 319 1.00 -6.89 -16.18
C THR A 319 1.25 -7.09 -17.66
N THR A 320 1.97 -6.16 -18.27
CA THR A 320 2.51 -6.30 -19.63
C THR A 320 3.96 -6.80 -19.58
N ALA A 321 4.53 -6.91 -18.40
CA ALA A 321 5.87 -7.43 -18.17
C ALA A 321 5.94 -8.93 -18.49
N GLY A 322 6.96 -9.36 -19.22
CA GLY A 322 7.23 -10.78 -19.49
C GLY A 322 6.45 -11.42 -20.64
N ARG A 323 5.62 -10.70 -21.40
CA ARG A 323 4.93 -11.25 -22.57
C ARG A 323 5.82 -11.43 -23.82
N GLY A 324 7.08 -11.02 -23.76
CA GLY A 324 7.98 -11.00 -24.94
C GLY A 324 9.17 -11.94 -24.90
N VAL A 325 9.46 -12.61 -23.80
CA VAL A 325 10.62 -13.51 -23.71
C VAL A 325 10.23 -14.74 -22.91
N HIS A 326 10.35 -15.93 -23.52
CA HIS A 326 10.40 -17.21 -22.82
C HIS A 326 11.71 -17.26 -22.00
N GLN A 327 11.80 -16.55 -20.89
CA GLN A 327 12.87 -16.72 -19.92
C GLN A 327 12.27 -16.91 -18.53
N LYS A 328 12.59 -18.07 -17.98
CA LYS A 328 12.39 -18.42 -16.60
C LYS A 328 13.17 -17.44 -15.71
N ASP A 329 12.52 -16.94 -14.66
CA ASP A 329 13.10 -16.54 -13.40
C ASP A 329 13.64 -15.12 -13.15
N ASP A 330 13.87 -14.23 -14.14
CA ASP A 330 14.41 -12.90 -13.82
C ASP A 330 13.35 -11.88 -13.32
N SER A 331 12.08 -12.07 -13.67
CA SER A 331 10.99 -11.22 -13.17
C SER A 331 10.68 -11.43 -11.69
N SER A 332 11.02 -12.61 -11.14
CA SER A 332 10.89 -12.91 -9.73
C SER A 332 11.96 -12.19 -8.90
N LEU A 333 13.19 -12.09 -9.43
CA LEU A 333 14.30 -11.43 -8.75
C LEU A 333 14.08 -9.93 -8.62
N PHE A 334 13.57 -9.27 -9.68
CA PHE A 334 13.22 -7.84 -9.63
C PHE A 334 12.11 -7.58 -8.61
N GLY A 335 11.17 -8.50 -8.48
CA GLY A 335 10.13 -8.49 -7.47
C GLY A 335 10.63 -8.69 -6.05
N GLU A 336 11.48 -9.70 -5.84
CA GLU A 336 12.04 -10.03 -4.52
C GLU A 336 12.97 -8.96 -3.97
N ILE A 337 13.83 -8.36 -4.81
CA ILE A 337 14.79 -7.33 -4.38
C ILE A 337 14.05 -6.07 -3.94
N THR A 338 13.00 -5.64 -4.66
CA THR A 338 12.18 -4.49 -4.23
C THR A 338 11.39 -4.75 -2.95
N GLY A 339 10.95 -5.98 -2.71
CA GLY A 339 10.29 -6.35 -1.46
C GLY A 339 11.19 -6.29 -0.24
N LYS A 340 12.49 -6.59 -0.39
CA LYS A 340 13.47 -6.53 0.71
C LYS A 340 13.93 -5.11 1.05
N GLY A 341 13.91 -4.17 0.09
CA GLY A 341 14.28 -2.77 0.30
C GLY A 341 13.23 -1.96 1.06
N LEU A 342 11.96 -2.29 0.90
CA LEU A 342 10.82 -1.65 1.55
C LEU A 342 10.35 -2.42 2.80
N GLN A 343 11.27 -2.78 3.70
CA GLN A 343 11.01 -3.63 4.87
C GLN A 343 9.98 -3.11 5.88
N ASN A 344 9.34 -1.98 5.63
CA ASN A 344 8.30 -1.44 6.50
C ASN A 344 6.87 -1.78 6.05
N GLY A 345 6.59 -3.02 5.72
CA GLY A 345 5.23 -3.56 5.77
C GLY A 345 4.44 -3.62 4.47
N LEU A 346 5.04 -3.52 3.28
CA LEU A 346 4.33 -3.60 2.00
C LEU A 346 4.53 -4.93 1.23
N GLY A 347 5.32 -5.87 1.76
CA GLY A 347 5.47 -7.22 1.21
C GLY A 347 5.99 -7.28 -0.24
N THR A 348 6.36 -8.47 -0.69
CA THR A 348 6.90 -8.78 -2.03
C THR A 348 5.84 -8.81 -3.14
N ILE A 349 5.10 -7.72 -3.37
CA ILE A 349 4.04 -7.68 -4.41
C ILE A 349 4.58 -7.26 -5.79
N ALA A 350 5.86 -7.01 -5.91
CA ALA A 350 6.46 -6.53 -7.15
C ALA A 350 6.37 -7.60 -8.25
N GLY A 351 5.91 -7.20 -9.42
CA GLY A 351 5.71 -8.10 -10.58
C GLY A 351 4.34 -8.76 -10.67
N LEU A 352 3.52 -8.74 -9.63
CA LEU A 352 2.18 -9.34 -9.61
C LEU A 352 1.09 -8.45 -10.23
N GLY A 353 1.42 -7.23 -10.69
CA GLY A 353 0.44 -6.29 -11.24
C GLY A 353 -0.41 -5.58 -10.18
N TYR A 354 0.14 -5.38 -8.99
CA TYR A 354 -0.52 -4.69 -7.86
C TYR A 354 -0.05 -3.24 -7.68
N GLY A 355 1.12 -2.87 -8.23
CA GLY A 355 1.76 -1.58 -8.00
C GLY A 355 0.89 -0.37 -8.36
N LEU A 356 0.40 -0.29 -9.61
CA LEU A 356 -0.42 0.83 -10.07
C LEU A 356 -1.79 0.93 -9.36
N PRO A 357 -2.59 -0.16 -9.21
CA PRO A 357 -3.83 -0.08 -8.44
C PRO A 357 -3.61 0.39 -7.00
N MET A 358 -2.62 -0.13 -6.30
CA MET A 358 -2.29 0.29 -4.94
C MET A 358 -1.80 1.73 -4.87
N SER A 359 -0.92 2.16 -5.79
CA SER A 359 -0.47 3.57 -5.86
C SER A 359 -1.65 4.52 -6.02
N ARG A 360 -2.65 4.16 -6.83
CA ARG A 360 -3.88 4.95 -6.99
C ARG A 360 -4.70 5.00 -5.70
N LEU A 361 -4.80 3.90 -4.95
CA LEU A 361 -5.49 3.89 -3.66
C LEU A 361 -4.77 4.76 -2.62
N TYR A 362 -3.44 4.67 -2.53
CA TYR A 362 -2.66 5.53 -1.64
C TYR A 362 -2.82 7.01 -1.98
N ALA A 363 -2.78 7.37 -3.27
CA ALA A 363 -3.00 8.75 -3.71
C ALA A 363 -4.41 9.25 -3.31
N ARG A 364 -5.44 8.43 -3.55
CA ARG A 364 -6.84 8.77 -3.24
C ARG A 364 -7.16 8.76 -1.75
N TYR A 365 -6.37 8.08 -0.94
CA TYR A 365 -6.66 7.92 0.48
C TYR A 365 -6.80 9.25 1.23
N PHE A 366 -6.00 10.25 0.90
CA PHE A 366 -6.09 11.61 1.42
C PHE A 366 -6.71 12.61 0.42
N GLY A 367 -7.56 12.14 -0.49
CA GLY A 367 -8.27 13.00 -1.43
C GLY A 367 -7.48 13.43 -2.67
N GLY A 368 -6.33 12.81 -2.95
CA GLY A 368 -5.56 13.03 -4.18
C GLY A 368 -6.03 12.20 -5.36
N SER A 369 -5.26 12.21 -6.46
CA SER A 369 -5.52 11.37 -7.65
C SER A 369 -4.23 10.86 -8.29
N LEU A 370 -4.36 9.77 -9.04
CA LEU A 370 -3.32 9.22 -9.92
C LEU A 370 -3.94 8.90 -11.27
N ASP A 371 -3.49 9.61 -12.30
CA ASP A 371 -3.96 9.51 -13.67
C ASP A 371 -2.78 9.26 -14.61
N ILE A 372 -2.98 8.42 -15.65
CA ILE A 372 -1.96 8.04 -16.62
C ILE A 372 -2.50 8.31 -18.02
N PHE A 373 -1.72 9.02 -18.83
CA PHE A 373 -1.96 9.26 -20.24
C PHE A 373 -0.81 8.67 -21.05
N ALA A 374 -1.11 7.83 -22.00
CA ALA A 374 -0.10 7.16 -22.80
C ALA A 374 -0.32 7.38 -24.29
N LEU A 375 0.79 7.61 -25.02
CA LEU A 375 0.83 7.67 -26.46
C LEU A 375 1.58 6.43 -26.95
N GLU A 376 0.86 5.51 -27.60
CA GLU A 376 1.45 4.28 -28.15
C GLU A 376 2.56 4.60 -29.14
N GLY A 377 3.70 3.92 -29.00
CA GLY A 377 4.91 4.15 -29.79
C GLY A 377 5.81 5.26 -29.24
N TRP A 378 5.32 6.11 -28.31
CA TRP A 378 6.07 7.24 -27.75
C TRP A 378 6.43 7.03 -26.28
N GLY A 379 5.47 7.20 -25.34
CA GLY A 379 5.70 7.12 -23.92
C GLY A 379 4.45 7.42 -23.11
N SER A 380 4.63 7.62 -21.79
CA SER A 380 3.53 7.90 -20.87
C SER A 380 3.79 9.16 -20.05
N ASP A 381 2.72 9.85 -19.74
CA ASP A 381 2.65 10.95 -18.75
C ASP A 381 1.81 10.47 -17.56
N VAL A 382 2.40 10.43 -16.38
CA VAL A 382 1.74 10.11 -15.13
C VAL A 382 1.52 11.39 -14.35
N PHE A 383 0.30 11.65 -13.90
CA PHE A 383 -0.06 12.78 -13.07
C PHE A 383 -0.49 12.29 -11.69
N LEU A 384 0.31 12.61 -10.69
CA LEU A 384 0.01 12.38 -9.29
C LEU A 384 -0.36 13.71 -8.64
N LYS A 385 -1.56 13.80 -8.07
CA LYS A 385 -2.01 14.93 -7.28
C LYS A 385 -2.11 14.52 -5.82
N LEU A 386 -1.49 15.29 -4.95
CA LEU A 386 -1.50 15.08 -3.50
C LEU A 386 -2.20 16.27 -2.86
N ARG A 387 -3.22 16.00 -2.05
CA ARG A 387 -3.93 17.07 -1.34
C ARG A 387 -3.06 17.62 -0.23
N CYS A 388 -2.85 18.92 -0.24
CA CYS A 388 -2.19 19.65 0.84
C CYS A 388 -3.22 20.04 1.90
N LEU A 389 -2.80 20.11 3.17
CA LEU A 389 -3.63 20.69 4.23
C LEU A 389 -3.76 22.20 4.02
N ASP A 390 -4.96 22.72 4.15
CA ASP A 390 -5.22 24.15 4.21
C ASP A 390 -4.78 24.71 5.58
N GLU A 391 -4.37 25.98 5.62
CA GLU A 391 -4.02 26.68 6.87
C GLU A 391 -5.18 26.72 7.88
N ALA A 392 -6.42 26.55 7.43
CA ALA A 392 -7.63 26.54 8.24
C ALA A 392 -7.98 25.18 8.87
N GLY A 393 -7.20 24.13 8.57
CA GLY A 393 -7.51 22.75 8.98
C GLY A 393 -8.66 22.15 8.16
N ASP A 394 -8.40 20.98 7.56
CA ASP A 394 -9.39 20.28 6.74
C ASP A 394 -10.73 20.15 7.45
N ALA A 395 -11.76 20.72 6.87
CA ALA A 395 -13.12 20.31 7.16
C ALA A 395 -13.26 18.83 6.74
N ALA A 396 -13.77 17.98 7.63
CA ALA A 396 -13.95 16.57 7.42
C ALA A 396 -14.67 16.29 6.09
N ILE A 397 -14.10 15.40 5.27
CA ILE A 397 -14.79 14.80 4.12
C ILE A 397 -15.65 13.65 4.62
#